data_735558d00e96859b359e9274e7ec1e21
#
_entry.id   735558d00e96859b359e9274e7ec1e21
#
_cell.length_a   1.000
_cell.length_b   1.000
_cell.length_c   1.000
_cell.angle_alpha   90.00
_cell.angle_beta   90.00
_cell.angle_gamma   90.00
#
_symmetry.space_group_name_H-M   'P 1'
#
loop_
_entity.id
_entity.type
_entity.pdbx_description
1 polymer ?
#
loop_
_entity_poly.entity_id
_entity_poly.type
_entity_poly.pdbx_seq_one_letter_code
_entity_poly.pdbx_strand_id
1 'polypeptide(L)'
;MPKTLIVFSADPHFFPLAKGLVLSLKQHELARHDIGLAFVDNGCSEASLRWLVEQGVVVRSLAPELLGNLATAAKGYLRSIVCRPLLPRVFPDADVIVWLDSDLWVQVGDVLPNLSRWAQAHRDKIFICPEWHYSYSNLNENLAQYQIANLSYYYRATYGTEVAREMSSRPTLNCGVFAMAAENPLWDVWWNELRELYARPYGSDAPAILHMAEQIAMNVLAHRRSCSVPVDPLYNYMCMWGTPFRDNSG
;
A
#
# COMPACT_ATOMS: atom_id res chain seq x y z
N MET A 1 -15.80 16.81 2.03
CA MET A 1 -14.54 16.23 1.49
C MET A 1 -14.86 15.46 0.22
N PRO A 2 -13.90 15.27 -0.71
CA PRO A 2 -14.05 14.35 -1.83
C PRO A 2 -14.44 12.95 -1.35
N LYS A 3 -15.26 12.24 -2.14
CA LYS A 3 -15.72 10.89 -1.80
C LYS A 3 -14.60 9.84 -1.89
N THR A 4 -13.64 10.07 -2.77
CA THR A 4 -12.45 9.24 -2.89
C THR A 4 -11.22 10.01 -2.43
N LEU A 5 -10.41 9.40 -1.57
CA LEU A 5 -9.12 9.93 -1.17
C LEU A 5 -7.99 9.04 -1.70
N ILE A 6 -7.05 9.66 -2.40
CA ILE A 6 -5.73 9.08 -2.64
C ILE A 6 -4.90 9.40 -1.41
N VAL A 7 -4.49 8.35 -0.70
CA VAL A 7 -3.74 8.47 0.55
C VAL A 7 -2.34 7.93 0.36
N PHE A 8 -1.36 8.65 0.86
CA PHE A 8 0.04 8.26 0.90
C PHE A 8 0.68 8.70 2.23
N SER A 9 1.86 8.21 2.52
CA SER A 9 2.56 8.51 3.76
C SER A 9 4.06 8.48 3.56
N ALA A 10 4.78 9.33 4.26
CA ALA A 10 6.24 9.32 4.30
C ALA A 10 6.76 9.77 5.67
N ASP A 11 7.94 9.30 6.02
CA ASP A 11 8.76 9.91 7.04
C ASP A 11 9.66 11.02 6.43
N PRO A 12 10.43 11.76 7.23
CA PRO A 12 11.31 12.82 6.72
C PRO A 12 12.29 12.37 5.64
N HIS A 13 12.75 11.11 5.70
CA HIS A 13 13.71 10.58 4.73
C HIS A 13 13.08 10.33 3.36
N PHE A 14 11.85 9.80 3.34
CA PHE A 14 11.10 9.51 2.12
C PHE A 14 10.28 10.70 1.60
N PHE A 15 10.20 11.80 2.34
CA PHE A 15 9.43 12.98 1.94
C PHE A 15 9.78 13.55 0.55
N PRO A 16 11.05 13.56 0.08
CA PRO A 16 11.37 13.98 -1.28
C PRO A 16 10.65 13.16 -2.36
N LEU A 17 10.46 11.87 -2.14
CA LEU A 17 9.71 10.99 -3.05
C LEU A 17 8.21 11.32 -3.03
N ALA A 18 7.65 11.55 -1.83
CA ALA A 18 6.26 12.01 -1.69
C ALA A 18 6.00 13.32 -2.43
N LYS A 19 6.97 14.25 -2.49
CA LYS A 19 6.87 15.43 -3.35
C LYS A 19 6.76 15.07 -4.84
N GLY A 20 7.58 14.12 -5.29
CA GLY A 20 7.52 13.61 -6.67
C GLY A 20 6.13 13.05 -6.99
N LEU A 21 5.59 12.21 -6.11
CA LEU A 21 4.24 11.67 -6.25
C LEU A 21 3.19 12.79 -6.38
N VAL A 22 3.19 13.77 -5.46
CA VAL A 22 2.23 14.89 -5.50
C VAL A 22 2.33 15.66 -6.81
N LEU A 23 3.56 15.95 -7.29
CA LEU A 23 3.77 16.66 -8.52
C LEU A 23 3.26 15.88 -9.75
N SER A 24 3.44 14.56 -9.75
CA SER A 24 2.89 13.71 -10.81
C SER A 24 1.36 13.67 -10.78
N LEU A 25 0.76 13.53 -9.60
CA LEU A 25 -0.69 13.54 -9.42
C LEU A 25 -1.34 14.85 -9.87
N LYS A 26 -0.68 15.98 -9.67
CA LYS A 26 -1.19 17.31 -10.08
C LYS A 26 -1.21 17.54 -11.59
N GLN A 27 -0.55 16.70 -12.37
CA GLN A 27 -0.64 16.74 -13.83
C GLN A 27 -1.98 16.20 -14.34
N HIS A 28 -2.78 15.57 -13.46
CA HIS A 28 -4.04 14.93 -13.79
C HIS A 28 -5.22 15.68 -13.15
N GLU A 29 -6.36 15.71 -13.83
CA GLU A 29 -7.55 16.46 -13.40
C GLU A 29 -8.40 15.69 -12.38
N LEU A 30 -7.80 15.24 -11.28
CA LEU A 30 -8.43 14.36 -10.28
C LEU A 30 -9.70 14.97 -9.66
N ALA A 31 -9.72 16.28 -9.49
CA ALA A 31 -10.90 16.98 -8.92
C ALA A 31 -12.19 16.80 -9.75
N ARG A 32 -12.07 16.58 -11.07
CA ARG A 32 -13.23 16.29 -11.93
C ARG A 32 -13.90 14.95 -11.62
N HIS A 33 -13.19 14.06 -10.91
CA HIS A 33 -13.66 12.75 -10.51
C HIS A 33 -14.00 12.67 -9.02
N ASP A 34 -14.13 13.82 -8.33
CA ASP A 34 -14.33 13.90 -6.88
C ASP A 34 -13.26 13.11 -6.08
N ILE A 35 -12.00 13.20 -6.56
CA ILE A 35 -10.82 12.58 -5.96
C ILE A 35 -9.96 13.66 -5.31
N GLY A 36 -9.70 13.50 -4.02
CA GLY A 36 -8.81 14.35 -3.24
C GLY A 36 -7.51 13.66 -2.86
N LEU A 37 -6.53 14.45 -2.43
CA LEU A 37 -5.25 13.97 -1.95
C LEU A 37 -5.17 14.08 -0.43
N ALA A 38 -4.66 13.05 0.22
CA ALA A 38 -4.48 13.01 1.67
C ALA A 38 -3.13 12.41 2.04
N PHE A 39 -2.57 12.87 3.13
CA PHE A 39 -1.27 12.45 3.64
C PHE A 39 -1.36 12.06 5.11
N VAL A 40 -0.80 10.91 5.46
CA VAL A 40 -0.59 10.50 6.85
C VAL A 40 0.83 10.89 7.25
N ASP A 41 0.94 11.85 8.18
CA ASP A 41 2.22 12.34 8.67
C ASP A 41 2.90 11.35 9.61
N ASN A 42 4.15 11.03 9.33
CA ASN A 42 5.03 10.20 10.15
C ASN A 42 6.23 10.97 10.72
N GLY A 43 6.01 12.22 11.11
CA GLY A 43 7.02 13.04 11.76
C GLY A 43 7.81 13.93 10.80
N CYS A 44 7.20 14.32 9.67
CA CYS A 44 7.76 15.29 8.74
C CYS A 44 7.90 16.68 9.39
N SER A 45 8.79 17.52 8.85
CA SER A 45 8.96 18.88 9.31
C SER A 45 7.73 19.75 9.02
N GLU A 46 7.50 20.79 9.83
CA GLU A 46 6.42 21.76 9.58
C GLU A 46 6.48 22.36 8.17
N ALA A 47 7.68 22.62 7.66
CA ALA A 47 7.87 23.13 6.30
C ALA A 47 7.37 22.13 5.26
N SER A 48 7.63 20.83 5.46
CA SER A 48 7.14 19.76 4.60
C SER A 48 5.62 19.66 4.63
N LEU A 49 5.03 19.71 5.82
CA LEU A 49 3.56 19.63 5.98
C LEU A 49 2.87 20.86 5.40
N ARG A 50 3.44 22.04 5.59
CA ARG A 50 2.94 23.30 5.00
C ARG A 50 2.94 23.22 3.48
N TRP A 51 4.04 22.74 2.89
CA TRP A 51 4.10 22.55 1.44
C TRP A 51 2.97 21.63 0.93
N LEU A 52 2.69 20.51 1.61
CA LEU A 52 1.57 19.62 1.24
C LEU A 52 0.23 20.34 1.28
N VAL A 53 -0.04 21.13 2.33
CA VAL A 53 -1.27 21.91 2.46
C VAL A 53 -1.40 22.92 1.33
N GLU A 54 -0.31 23.61 0.96
CA GLU A 54 -0.25 24.54 -0.19
C GLU A 54 -0.53 23.81 -1.51
N GLN A 55 -0.23 22.52 -1.60
CA GLN A 55 -0.59 21.68 -2.75
C GLN A 55 -2.05 21.18 -2.72
N GLY A 56 -2.83 21.52 -1.71
CA GLY A 56 -4.22 21.07 -1.55
C GLY A 56 -4.35 19.65 -0.97
N VAL A 57 -3.30 19.13 -0.34
CA VAL A 57 -3.30 17.82 0.31
C VAL A 57 -3.85 17.95 1.73
N VAL A 58 -4.81 17.11 2.09
CA VAL A 58 -5.31 17.00 3.47
C VAL A 58 -4.30 16.24 4.31
N VAL A 59 -3.71 16.90 5.31
CA VAL A 59 -2.73 16.28 6.21
C VAL A 59 -3.39 15.82 7.50
N ARG A 60 -3.12 14.60 7.93
CA ARG A 60 -3.52 14.03 9.22
C ARG A 60 -2.33 13.33 9.87
N SER A 61 -2.22 13.46 11.19
CA SER A 61 -1.28 12.66 11.98
C SER A 61 -1.96 11.39 12.46
N LEU A 62 -1.20 10.32 12.52
CA LEU A 62 -1.68 9.07 13.10
C LEU A 62 -1.64 9.18 14.62
N ALA A 63 -2.81 9.26 15.24
CA ALA A 63 -2.93 9.36 16.69
C ALA A 63 -2.30 8.13 17.37
N PRO A 64 -1.42 8.30 18.38
CA PRO A 64 -0.77 7.19 19.07
C PRO A 64 -1.75 6.16 19.63
N GLU A 65 -2.94 6.60 20.02
CA GLU A 65 -4.01 5.76 20.56
C GLU A 65 -4.53 4.76 19.54
N LEU A 66 -4.51 5.13 18.26
CA LEU A 66 -4.89 4.21 17.15
C LEU A 66 -3.87 3.09 16.97
N LEU A 67 -2.60 3.38 17.20
CA LEU A 67 -1.53 2.39 17.12
C LEU A 67 -1.49 1.45 18.34
N GLY A 68 -1.93 1.91 19.51
CA GLY A 68 -1.84 1.14 20.74
C GLY A 68 -0.40 0.69 21.04
N ASN A 69 -0.21 -0.61 21.28
CA ASN A 69 1.12 -1.19 21.54
C ASN A 69 2.10 -1.10 20.35
N LEU A 70 1.60 -0.90 19.13
CA LEU A 70 2.44 -0.71 17.93
C LEU A 70 3.11 0.68 17.88
N ALA A 71 2.65 1.64 18.67
CA ALA A 71 3.23 3.00 18.71
C ALA A 71 4.73 3.02 19.05
N THR A 72 5.19 2.06 19.86
CA THR A 72 6.60 1.91 20.23
C THR A 72 7.39 1.00 19.29
N ALA A 73 6.74 0.00 18.71
CA ALA A 73 7.34 -0.98 17.79
C ALA A 73 7.53 -0.42 16.37
N ALA A 74 6.56 0.33 15.88
CA ALA A 74 6.62 0.94 14.56
C ALA A 74 7.27 2.32 14.64
N LYS A 75 8.53 2.43 14.20
CA LYS A 75 9.29 3.69 14.12
C LYS A 75 9.66 4.00 12.68
N GLY A 76 9.84 5.29 12.35
CA GLY A 76 10.22 5.75 11.02
C GLY A 76 9.24 5.25 9.94
N TYR A 77 9.76 4.77 8.84
CA TYR A 77 8.98 4.28 7.70
C TYR A 77 8.00 3.14 8.04
N LEU A 78 8.25 2.34 9.09
CA LEU A 78 7.31 1.29 9.53
C LEU A 78 5.95 1.87 9.92
N ARG A 79 5.87 3.13 10.35
CA ARG A 79 4.58 3.79 10.60
C ARG A 79 3.77 3.97 9.32
N SER A 80 4.42 4.24 8.18
CA SER A 80 3.76 4.31 6.88
C SER A 80 3.17 2.96 6.47
N ILE A 81 3.80 1.87 6.88
CA ILE A 81 3.32 0.51 6.61
C ILE A 81 2.12 0.19 7.52
N VAL A 82 2.28 0.34 8.84
CA VAL A 82 1.24 -0.04 9.80
C VAL A 82 0.02 0.88 9.81
N CYS A 83 0.10 2.09 9.24
CA CYS A 83 -1.05 2.98 9.17
C CYS A 83 -2.08 2.55 8.11
N ARG A 84 -1.71 1.74 7.11
CA ARG A 84 -2.59 1.37 6.00
C ARG A 84 -3.93 0.79 6.47
N PRO A 85 -4.01 -0.22 7.34
CA PRO A 85 -5.30 -0.75 7.80
C PRO A 85 -6.11 0.24 8.67
N LEU A 86 -5.51 1.33 9.13
CA LEU A 86 -6.18 2.35 9.95
C LEU A 86 -6.74 3.53 9.14
N LEU A 87 -6.53 3.57 7.82
CA LEU A 87 -6.90 4.69 6.97
C LEU A 87 -8.37 5.11 7.09
N PRO A 88 -9.37 4.20 7.18
CA PRO A 88 -10.76 4.62 7.37
C PRO A 88 -10.99 5.32 8.72
N ARG A 89 -10.20 5.01 9.74
CA ARG A 89 -10.29 5.68 11.05
C ARG A 89 -9.61 7.06 11.04
N VAL A 90 -8.58 7.22 10.19
CA VAL A 90 -7.89 8.52 10.00
C VAL A 90 -8.71 9.46 9.11
N PHE A 91 -9.42 8.90 8.12
CA PHE A 91 -10.23 9.62 7.14
C PHE A 91 -11.69 9.10 7.13
N PRO A 92 -12.46 9.31 8.20
CA PRO A 92 -13.79 8.70 8.36
C PRO A 92 -14.86 9.22 7.37
N ASP A 93 -14.58 10.34 6.71
CA ASP A 93 -15.50 10.94 5.74
C ASP A 93 -15.25 10.45 4.28
N ALA A 94 -14.26 9.59 4.08
CA ALA A 94 -14.00 9.00 2.77
C ALA A 94 -14.94 7.81 2.50
N ASP A 95 -15.47 7.72 1.27
CA ASP A 95 -16.21 6.54 0.81
C ASP A 95 -15.28 5.46 0.24
N VAL A 96 -14.21 5.90 -0.43
CA VAL A 96 -13.18 5.04 -1.01
C VAL A 96 -11.80 5.58 -0.67
N ILE A 97 -10.90 4.66 -0.37
CA ILE A 97 -9.48 4.95 -0.14
C ILE A 97 -8.67 4.24 -1.21
N VAL A 98 -7.84 5.01 -1.92
CA VAL A 98 -6.81 4.54 -2.83
C VAL A 98 -5.48 4.81 -2.15
N TRP A 99 -4.72 3.77 -1.86
CA TRP A 99 -3.37 3.90 -1.33
C TRP A 99 -2.36 3.95 -2.46
N LEU A 100 -1.40 4.86 -2.34
CA LEU A 100 -0.20 4.91 -3.18
C LEU A 100 1.03 5.01 -2.29
N ASP A 101 2.03 4.16 -2.53
CA ASP A 101 3.33 4.35 -1.88
C ASP A 101 3.98 5.66 -2.36
N SER A 102 4.70 6.32 -1.49
CA SER A 102 5.24 7.66 -1.75
C SER A 102 6.36 7.71 -2.79
N ASP A 103 6.93 6.57 -3.15
CA ASP A 103 7.98 6.43 -4.17
C ASP A 103 7.45 6.15 -5.59
N LEU A 104 6.15 6.31 -5.79
CA LEU A 104 5.51 6.16 -7.08
C LEU A 104 5.54 7.45 -7.90
N TRP A 105 5.45 7.28 -9.22
CA TRP A 105 5.21 8.34 -10.19
C TRP A 105 4.01 7.98 -11.05
N VAL A 106 2.95 8.79 -11.01
CA VAL A 106 1.74 8.55 -11.82
C VAL A 106 1.95 9.14 -13.21
N GLN A 107 2.10 8.26 -14.19
CA GLN A 107 2.31 8.64 -15.58
C GLN A 107 0.98 8.83 -16.34
N VAL A 108 -0.03 7.99 -16.04
CA VAL A 108 -1.35 8.01 -16.69
C VAL A 108 -2.43 8.23 -15.63
N GLY A 109 -3.16 9.32 -15.74
CA GLY A 109 -4.14 9.74 -14.74
C GLY A 109 -5.40 8.89 -14.65
N ASP A 110 -5.82 8.26 -15.76
CA ASP A 110 -7.08 7.50 -15.84
C ASP A 110 -7.12 6.25 -14.95
N VAL A 111 -5.97 5.77 -14.52
CA VAL A 111 -5.88 4.60 -13.61
C VAL A 111 -6.57 4.87 -12.26
N LEU A 112 -6.48 6.08 -11.75
CA LEU A 112 -7.00 6.44 -10.43
C LEU A 112 -8.53 6.52 -10.38
N PRO A 113 -9.22 7.19 -11.33
CA PRO A 113 -10.67 7.11 -11.45
C PRO A 113 -11.20 5.69 -11.66
N ASN A 114 -10.47 4.84 -12.36
CA ASN A 114 -10.84 3.43 -12.53
C ASN A 114 -10.82 2.68 -11.19
N LEU A 115 -9.73 2.78 -10.42
CA LEU A 115 -9.60 2.18 -9.10
C LEU A 115 -10.73 2.67 -8.17
N SER A 116 -11.01 3.97 -8.17
CA SER A 116 -12.10 4.55 -7.38
C SER A 116 -13.46 3.93 -7.76
N ARG A 117 -13.81 3.91 -9.04
CA ARG A 117 -15.08 3.35 -9.52
C ARG A 117 -15.24 1.87 -9.21
N TRP A 118 -14.18 1.09 -9.36
CA TRP A 118 -14.22 -0.34 -9.05
C TRP A 118 -14.43 -0.58 -7.56
N ALA A 119 -13.72 0.15 -6.70
CA ALA A 119 -13.89 0.02 -5.25
C ALA A 119 -15.28 0.50 -4.78
N GLN A 120 -15.87 1.51 -5.44
CA GLN A 120 -17.27 1.93 -5.18
C GLN A 120 -18.27 0.85 -5.60
N ALA A 121 -18.06 0.22 -6.76
CA ALA A 121 -18.98 -0.78 -7.30
C ALA A 121 -18.91 -2.13 -6.57
N HIS A 122 -17.76 -2.47 -5.99
CA HIS A 122 -17.49 -3.76 -5.35
C HIS A 122 -16.91 -3.54 -3.94
N ARG A 123 -17.78 -3.11 -3.03
CA ARG A 123 -17.41 -2.61 -1.69
C ARG A 123 -16.82 -3.69 -0.76
N ASP A 124 -17.01 -4.97 -1.08
CA ASP A 124 -16.45 -6.14 -0.39
C ASP A 124 -15.08 -6.57 -0.92
N LYS A 125 -14.57 -5.90 -1.96
CA LYS A 125 -13.30 -6.27 -2.62
C LYS A 125 -12.18 -5.28 -2.32
N ILE A 126 -10.94 -5.80 -2.45
CA ILE A 126 -9.73 -5.00 -2.58
C ILE A 126 -9.20 -5.14 -4.00
N PHE A 127 -8.96 -4.01 -4.65
CA PHE A 127 -8.31 -3.91 -5.96
C PHE A 127 -6.83 -3.65 -5.72
N ILE A 128 -5.97 -4.59 -6.12
CA ILE A 128 -4.56 -4.59 -5.71
C ILE A 128 -3.68 -5.18 -6.82
N CYS A 129 -2.47 -4.65 -6.98
CA CYS A 129 -1.55 -5.11 -8.00
C CYS A 129 -0.87 -6.43 -7.62
N PRO A 130 -0.66 -7.35 -8.56
CA PRO A 130 0.25 -8.46 -8.36
C PRO A 130 1.70 -7.94 -8.29
N GLU A 131 2.50 -8.53 -7.40
CA GLU A 131 3.94 -8.23 -7.26
C GLU A 131 4.72 -8.59 -8.54
N TRP A 132 4.29 -9.64 -9.22
CA TRP A 132 5.01 -10.24 -10.33
C TRP A 132 4.12 -10.41 -11.53
N HIS A 133 4.69 -10.13 -12.71
CA HIS A 133 3.99 -10.25 -13.97
C HIS A 133 4.96 -10.60 -15.11
N TYR A 134 4.49 -11.28 -16.12
CA TYR A 134 5.28 -11.67 -17.29
C TYR A 134 5.82 -10.47 -18.09
N SER A 135 5.27 -9.28 -17.93
CA SER A 135 5.76 -8.06 -18.58
C SER A 135 7.10 -7.55 -18.01
N TYR A 136 7.54 -8.07 -16.88
CA TYR A 136 8.81 -7.64 -16.26
C TYR A 136 10.00 -8.31 -16.96
N SER A 137 10.67 -7.57 -17.84
CA SER A 137 11.76 -8.07 -18.70
C SER A 137 13.00 -8.54 -17.91
N ASN A 138 13.22 -8.02 -16.70
CA ASN A 138 14.36 -8.37 -15.85
C ASN A 138 14.04 -9.55 -14.93
N LEU A 139 12.80 -10.03 -14.90
CA LEU A 139 12.40 -11.15 -14.08
C LEU A 139 12.79 -12.47 -14.78
N ASN A 140 13.96 -12.99 -14.47
CA ASN A 140 14.42 -14.28 -14.93
C ASN A 140 14.11 -15.39 -13.92
N GLU A 141 14.27 -16.65 -14.32
CA GLU A 141 13.95 -17.82 -13.48
C GLU A 141 14.68 -17.81 -12.13
N ASN A 142 15.99 -17.51 -12.11
CA ASN A 142 16.77 -17.48 -10.88
C ASN A 142 16.29 -16.42 -9.90
N LEU A 143 15.95 -15.24 -10.40
CA LEU A 143 15.43 -14.15 -9.59
C LEU A 143 14.03 -14.48 -9.07
N ALA A 144 13.17 -15.07 -9.91
CA ALA A 144 11.85 -15.53 -9.51
C ALA A 144 11.95 -16.59 -8.40
N GLN A 145 12.81 -17.58 -8.53
CA GLN A 145 13.05 -18.61 -7.50
C GLN A 145 13.56 -18.00 -6.19
N TYR A 146 14.49 -17.06 -6.26
CA TYR A 146 14.99 -16.35 -5.09
C TYR A 146 13.89 -15.61 -4.36
N GLN A 147 13.03 -14.88 -5.08
CA GLN A 147 11.93 -14.13 -4.49
C GLN A 147 10.86 -15.06 -3.89
N ILE A 148 10.51 -16.16 -4.56
CA ILE A 148 9.60 -17.17 -4.00
C ILE A 148 10.15 -17.74 -2.70
N ALA A 149 11.45 -18.07 -2.65
CA ALA A 149 12.08 -18.59 -1.45
C ALA A 149 12.06 -17.56 -0.30
N ASN A 150 12.35 -16.29 -0.62
CA ASN A 150 12.34 -15.19 0.32
C ASN A 150 10.93 -14.94 0.90
N LEU A 151 9.90 -14.87 0.05
CA LEU A 151 8.52 -14.73 0.49
C LEU A 151 8.05 -15.94 1.32
N SER A 152 8.43 -17.15 0.92
CA SER A 152 8.14 -18.37 1.69
C SER A 152 8.77 -18.35 3.09
N TYR A 153 9.95 -17.72 3.23
CA TYR A 153 10.55 -17.48 4.54
C TYR A 153 9.66 -16.60 5.42
N TYR A 154 9.18 -15.45 4.90
CA TYR A 154 8.32 -14.55 5.67
C TYR A 154 6.97 -15.19 6.05
N TYR A 155 6.32 -15.90 5.13
CA TYR A 155 5.10 -16.65 5.45
C TYR A 155 5.33 -17.71 6.53
N ARG A 156 6.44 -18.44 6.46
CA ARG A 156 6.78 -19.45 7.46
C ARG A 156 7.08 -18.84 8.82
N ALA A 157 7.81 -17.74 8.86
CA ALA A 157 8.15 -17.05 10.10
C ALA A 157 6.91 -16.43 10.78
N THR A 158 5.94 -15.97 9.99
CA THR A 158 4.72 -15.31 10.50
C THR A 158 3.57 -16.29 10.76
N TYR A 159 3.34 -17.27 9.90
CA TYR A 159 2.14 -18.14 9.93
C TYR A 159 2.45 -19.65 9.99
N GLY A 160 3.72 -20.03 9.91
CA GLY A 160 4.11 -21.43 9.92
C GLY A 160 4.14 -22.09 8.54
N THR A 161 4.60 -23.34 8.51
CA THR A 161 4.95 -24.05 7.27
C THR A 161 3.74 -24.33 6.37
N GLU A 162 2.57 -24.61 6.94
CA GLU A 162 1.36 -24.93 6.17
C GLU A 162 0.90 -23.72 5.36
N VAL A 163 0.85 -22.52 6.00
CA VAL A 163 0.48 -21.28 5.31
C VAL A 163 1.52 -20.91 4.28
N ALA A 164 2.81 -21.09 4.57
CA ALA A 164 3.86 -20.83 3.59
C ALA A 164 3.69 -21.71 2.34
N ARG A 165 3.33 -22.97 2.49
CA ARG A 165 3.04 -23.88 1.36
C ARG A 165 1.79 -23.45 0.59
N GLU A 166 0.72 -23.07 1.28
CA GLU A 166 -0.51 -22.55 0.67
C GLU A 166 -0.21 -21.29 -0.17
N MET A 167 0.50 -20.32 0.41
CA MET A 167 0.78 -19.05 -0.24
C MET A 167 1.80 -19.14 -1.38
N SER A 168 2.74 -20.09 -1.35
CA SER A 168 3.71 -20.28 -2.44
C SER A 168 3.08 -20.64 -3.79
N SER A 169 1.82 -21.13 -3.80
CA SER A 169 1.05 -21.42 -5.02
C SER A 169 0.10 -20.27 -5.42
N ARG A 170 0.10 -19.17 -4.69
CA ARG A 170 -0.78 -18.01 -4.94
C ARG A 170 0.03 -16.84 -5.52
N PRO A 171 -0.60 -15.98 -6.35
CA PRO A 171 0.03 -14.73 -6.74
C PRO A 171 0.33 -13.87 -5.51
N THR A 172 1.54 -13.32 -5.43
CA THR A 172 1.86 -12.32 -4.42
C THR A 172 1.23 -10.99 -4.82
N LEU A 173 0.52 -10.37 -3.88
CA LEU A 173 -0.10 -9.06 -4.04
C LEU A 173 0.81 -8.00 -3.41
N ASN A 174 1.03 -6.89 -4.12
CA ASN A 174 1.85 -5.77 -3.67
C ASN A 174 0.98 -4.67 -3.06
N CYS A 175 1.25 -4.30 -1.81
CA CYS A 175 0.51 -3.28 -1.08
C CYS A 175 0.91 -1.83 -1.43
N GLY A 176 1.76 -1.61 -2.42
CA GLY A 176 2.17 -0.26 -2.86
C GLY A 176 1.08 0.51 -3.59
N VAL A 177 0.15 -0.21 -4.26
CA VAL A 177 -1.05 0.37 -4.86
C VAL A 177 -2.24 -0.54 -4.60
N PHE A 178 -3.25 0.00 -3.94
CA PHE A 178 -4.54 -0.68 -3.81
C PHE A 178 -5.70 0.31 -3.63
N ALA A 179 -6.91 -0.16 -3.89
CA ALA A 179 -8.15 0.58 -3.64
C ALA A 179 -9.18 -0.28 -2.92
N MET A 180 -9.88 0.31 -1.96
CA MET A 180 -10.90 -0.36 -1.17
C MET A 180 -11.95 0.63 -0.66
N ALA A 181 -13.20 0.22 -0.56
CA ALA A 181 -14.24 1.01 0.11
C ALA A 181 -13.89 1.20 1.59
N ALA A 182 -14.14 2.39 2.15
CA ALA A 182 -13.78 2.70 3.52
C ALA A 182 -14.53 1.84 4.56
N GLU A 183 -15.73 1.36 4.22
CA GLU A 183 -16.55 0.49 5.07
C GLU A 183 -16.22 -1.01 4.93
N ASN A 184 -15.26 -1.38 4.06
CA ASN A 184 -14.91 -2.78 3.85
C ASN A 184 -14.41 -3.40 5.17
N PRO A 185 -15.00 -4.51 5.65
CA PRO A 185 -14.61 -5.12 6.92
C PRO A 185 -13.18 -5.68 6.92
N LEU A 186 -12.55 -5.78 5.74
CA LEU A 186 -11.16 -6.23 5.62
C LEU A 186 -10.19 -5.30 6.37
N TRP A 187 -10.48 -4.00 6.49
CA TRP A 187 -9.64 -3.05 7.23
C TRP A 187 -9.44 -3.46 8.68
N ASP A 188 -10.52 -3.79 9.38
CA ASP A 188 -10.46 -4.19 10.80
C ASP A 188 -9.81 -5.55 10.98
N VAL A 189 -10.10 -6.50 10.08
CA VAL A 189 -9.47 -7.82 10.10
C VAL A 189 -7.97 -7.72 9.87
N TRP A 190 -7.56 -6.89 8.89
CA TRP A 190 -6.15 -6.65 8.58
C TRP A 190 -5.42 -5.97 9.75
N TRP A 191 -6.05 -4.98 10.37
CA TRP A 191 -5.51 -4.32 11.55
C TRP A 191 -5.30 -5.29 12.72
N ASN A 192 -6.29 -6.13 13.02
CA ASN A 192 -6.20 -7.10 14.10
C ASN A 192 -5.10 -8.13 13.85
N GLU A 193 -5.02 -8.65 12.63
CA GLU A 193 -3.97 -9.57 12.20
C GLU A 193 -2.57 -8.95 12.36
N LEU A 194 -2.41 -7.71 11.90
CA LEU A 194 -1.13 -7.00 11.99
C LEU A 194 -0.70 -6.80 13.44
N ARG A 195 -1.64 -6.44 14.34
CA ARG A 195 -1.37 -6.33 15.77
C ARG A 195 -0.87 -7.63 16.39
N GLU A 196 -1.48 -8.75 16.00
CA GLU A 196 -1.04 -10.06 16.46
C GLU A 196 0.35 -10.42 15.97
N LEU A 197 0.66 -10.13 14.71
CA LEU A 197 1.99 -10.37 14.14
C LEU A 197 3.05 -9.52 14.86
N TYR A 198 2.79 -8.25 15.10
CA TYR A 198 3.74 -7.37 15.80
C TYR A 198 3.94 -7.72 17.29
N ALA A 199 3.01 -8.45 17.90
CA ALA A 199 3.13 -8.91 19.29
C ALA A 199 3.99 -10.18 19.44
N ARG A 200 4.36 -10.85 18.34
CA ARG A 200 5.13 -12.11 18.39
C ARG A 200 6.63 -11.86 18.58
N PRO A 201 7.33 -12.75 19.30
CA PRO A 201 8.78 -12.68 19.42
C PRO A 201 9.45 -13.30 18.18
N TYR A 202 10.14 -12.51 17.38
CA TYR A 202 10.90 -12.96 16.21
C TYR A 202 12.42 -12.97 16.42
N GLY A 203 12.90 -12.64 17.62
CA GLY A 203 14.33 -12.60 17.93
C GLY A 203 15.08 -11.59 17.04
N SER A 204 16.25 -11.99 16.54
CA SER A 204 17.10 -11.17 15.68
C SER A 204 16.46 -10.83 14.33
N ASP A 205 15.52 -11.64 13.87
CA ASP A 205 14.89 -11.50 12.54
C ASP A 205 13.72 -10.51 12.54
N ALA A 206 13.33 -10.00 13.74
CA ALA A 206 12.20 -9.11 13.90
C ALA A 206 12.18 -7.91 12.92
N PRO A 207 13.28 -7.17 12.67
CA PRO A 207 13.24 -6.04 11.76
C PRO A 207 12.82 -6.41 10.34
N ALA A 208 13.35 -7.52 9.80
CA ALA A 208 13.03 -7.97 8.46
C ALA A 208 11.60 -8.52 8.37
N ILE A 209 11.17 -9.32 9.36
CA ILE A 209 9.83 -9.90 9.41
C ILE A 209 8.78 -8.81 9.56
N LEU A 210 8.97 -7.85 10.47
CA LEU A 210 8.02 -6.78 10.72
C LEU A 210 7.90 -5.81 9.54
N HIS A 211 8.96 -5.62 8.76
CA HIS A 211 8.91 -4.88 7.50
C HIS A 211 7.94 -5.50 6.49
N MET A 212 7.90 -6.83 6.40
CA MET A 212 7.04 -7.55 5.47
C MET A 212 5.68 -7.95 6.05
N ALA A 213 5.50 -7.85 7.37
CA ALA A 213 4.34 -8.39 8.08
C ALA A 213 2.99 -7.88 7.54
N GLU A 214 2.94 -6.61 7.15
CA GLU A 214 1.74 -5.97 6.64
C GLU A 214 1.31 -6.55 5.29
N GLN A 215 2.23 -6.65 4.32
CA GLN A 215 1.95 -7.24 3.01
C GLN A 215 1.66 -8.74 3.12
N ILE A 216 2.39 -9.46 3.97
CA ILE A 216 2.17 -10.89 4.24
C ILE A 216 0.77 -11.11 4.83
N ALA A 217 0.36 -10.31 5.81
CA ALA A 217 -0.99 -10.39 6.39
C ALA A 217 -2.07 -10.12 5.34
N MET A 218 -1.93 -9.06 4.54
CA MET A 218 -2.88 -8.74 3.47
C MET A 218 -3.00 -9.89 2.48
N ASN A 219 -1.89 -10.48 2.03
CA ASN A 219 -1.90 -11.61 1.09
C ASN A 219 -2.68 -12.81 1.66
N VAL A 220 -2.39 -13.21 2.90
CA VAL A 220 -3.09 -14.35 3.55
C VAL A 220 -4.58 -14.07 3.65
N LEU A 221 -4.97 -12.89 4.12
CA LEU A 221 -6.36 -12.51 4.28
C LEU A 221 -7.10 -12.41 2.95
N ALA A 222 -6.52 -11.75 1.96
CA ALA A 222 -7.12 -11.53 0.66
C ALA A 222 -7.38 -12.84 -0.09
N HIS A 223 -6.42 -13.76 -0.05
CA HIS A 223 -6.55 -15.06 -0.70
C HIS A 223 -7.53 -15.98 0.03
N ARG A 224 -7.46 -16.07 1.36
CA ARG A 224 -8.36 -16.96 2.14
C ARG A 224 -9.81 -16.49 2.12
N ARG A 225 -10.05 -15.18 2.02
CA ARG A 225 -11.39 -14.60 1.91
C ARG A 225 -11.88 -14.46 0.48
N SER A 226 -11.05 -14.75 -0.52
CA SER A 226 -11.36 -14.56 -1.95
C SER A 226 -11.89 -13.15 -2.25
N CYS A 227 -11.34 -12.14 -1.57
CA CYS A 227 -11.80 -10.76 -1.68
C CYS A 227 -10.86 -9.87 -2.51
N SER A 228 -9.72 -10.37 -3.00
CA SER A 228 -8.84 -9.62 -3.90
C SER A 228 -9.30 -9.70 -5.35
N VAL A 229 -9.19 -8.56 -6.04
CA VAL A 229 -9.31 -8.44 -7.48
C VAL A 229 -7.96 -7.92 -7.97
N PRO A 230 -7.13 -8.76 -8.60
CA PRO A 230 -5.88 -8.29 -9.18
C PRO A 230 -6.15 -7.29 -10.30
N VAL A 231 -5.49 -6.14 -10.25
CA VAL A 231 -5.51 -5.16 -11.33
C VAL A 231 -4.27 -5.31 -12.21
N ASP A 232 -4.26 -4.61 -13.35
CA ASP A 232 -3.12 -4.65 -14.27
C ASP A 232 -1.84 -4.19 -13.52
N PRO A 233 -0.71 -4.92 -13.62
CA PRO A 233 0.55 -4.54 -12.99
C PRO A 233 1.09 -3.19 -13.44
N LEU A 234 0.63 -2.64 -14.56
CA LEU A 234 0.94 -1.27 -14.97
C LEU A 234 0.43 -0.20 -13.99
N TYR A 235 -0.55 -0.53 -13.12
CA TYR A 235 -0.99 0.35 -12.03
C TYR A 235 0.05 0.50 -10.92
N ASN A 236 1.00 -0.42 -10.83
CA ASN A 236 2.14 -0.38 -9.91
C ASN A 236 3.36 -1.02 -10.57
N TYR A 237 3.82 -0.42 -11.67
CA TYR A 237 4.94 -0.98 -12.42
C TYR A 237 6.24 -0.83 -11.66
N MET A 238 6.83 -1.96 -11.30
CA MET A 238 8.08 -2.00 -10.51
C MET A 238 9.30 -1.87 -11.43
N CYS A 239 9.82 -0.65 -11.54
CA CYS A 239 10.97 -0.33 -12.43
C CYS A 239 12.24 -1.15 -12.12
N MET A 240 12.34 -1.73 -10.92
CA MET A 240 13.43 -2.64 -10.58
C MET A 240 13.35 -4.00 -11.32
N TRP A 241 12.14 -4.41 -11.75
CA TRP A 241 11.91 -5.68 -12.44
C TRP A 241 11.83 -5.55 -13.96
N GLY A 242 11.76 -4.35 -14.50
CA GLY A 242 11.68 -4.12 -15.93
C GLY A 242 11.89 -2.67 -16.32
N THR A 243 12.17 -2.46 -17.60
CA THR A 243 12.20 -1.11 -18.18
C THR A 243 10.77 -0.66 -18.46
N PRO A 244 10.35 0.53 -18.01
CA PRO A 244 9.04 1.06 -18.34
C PRO A 244 8.79 1.09 -19.85
N PHE A 245 7.59 0.67 -20.26
CA PHE A 245 7.19 0.75 -21.65
C PHE A 245 7.02 2.19 -22.07
N ARG A 246 7.39 2.48 -23.32
CA ARG A 246 7.04 3.73 -23.99
C ARG A 246 6.07 3.40 -25.12
N ASP A 247 5.06 4.22 -25.31
CA ASP A 247 4.28 4.18 -26.53
C ASP A 247 5.02 4.90 -27.66
N ASN A 248 4.48 4.79 -28.88
CA ASN A 248 5.08 5.40 -30.07
C ASN A 248 4.98 6.96 -30.10
N SER A 249 4.34 7.56 -29.09
CA SER A 249 4.21 9.01 -28.98
C SER A 249 5.29 9.64 -28.08
N GLY A 250 6.14 8.85 -27.42
CA GLY A 250 7.36 9.30 -26.73
C GLY A 250 7.41 9.05 -25.24
#